data_ae2df8f688c73c7f30e99ccd954974a1
#
_entry.id   ae2df8f688c73c7f30e99ccd954974a1
#
_cell.length_a   1.000
_cell.length_b   1.000
_cell.length_c   1.000
_cell.angle_alpha   90.00
_cell.angle_beta   90.00
_cell.angle_gamma   90.00
#
_symmetry.space_group_name_H-M   'P 1'
#
loop_
_entity.id
_entity.type
_entity.pdbx_description
1 polymer ?
#
loop_
_entity_poly.entity_id
_entity_poly.type
_entity_poly.pdbx_seq_one_letter_code
_entity_poly.pdbx_strand_id
1 'polypeptide(L)'
;MRGAWRCGAAALAVALAAGCGGTDRQVAATGTAADSADQTRWGLTQYLTRDGVKQAFLQADTAFMYEASGRVDLVHVKVTFYSEQGEAESVLTGRTGAYFTRTNQMWARDSVLVVRLADQARLKTAFLEYDPAKNEVRTDRPYVADKGPQHFEGVGFTCDPSFVNCSTQHAKGSAGQLVMPAR
;
A
#
# COMPACT_ATOMS: atom_id res chain seq x y z
N MET A 1 -61.17 56.34 48.48
CA MET A 1 -61.73 55.05 48.92
C MET A 1 -60.69 54.00 48.54
N ARG A 2 -59.90 53.56 49.51
CA ARG A 2 -59.95 52.23 50.13
C ARG A 2 -59.72 51.13 49.04
N GLY A 3 -58.74 50.29 49.11
CA GLY A 3 -58.01 49.77 50.27
C GLY A 3 -56.88 48.86 49.83
N ALA A 4 -56.05 48.64 50.75
CA ALA A 4 -54.88 47.80 50.79
C ALA A 4 -55.19 46.30 50.72
N TRP A 5 -54.16 45.51 50.38
CA TRP A 5 -53.74 44.28 51.07
C TRP A 5 -52.63 43.64 50.22
N ARG A 6 -51.37 43.67 50.62
CA ARG A 6 -50.57 42.90 51.59
C ARG A 6 -50.61 41.39 51.39
N CYS A 7 -49.39 40.92 51.48
CA CYS A 7 -48.90 39.55 51.64
C CYS A 7 -48.66 38.83 50.32
N GLY A 8 -47.52 38.38 50.00
CA GLY A 8 -46.45 37.85 50.79
C GLY A 8 -46.19 36.45 50.24
N ALA A 9 -45.05 36.19 49.84
CA ALA A 9 -44.41 34.87 49.95
C ALA A 9 -43.16 34.81 49.10
N ALA A 10 -42.08 34.76 49.78
CA ALA A 10 -40.78 34.37 49.24
C ALA A 10 -40.89 32.91 48.73
N ALA A 11 -40.49 32.69 47.52
CA ALA A 11 -40.20 31.38 47.03
C ALA A 11 -38.80 31.35 46.52
N LEU A 12 -38.04 30.61 47.28
CA LEU A 12 -36.67 30.23 47.13
C LEU A 12 -36.52 29.37 45.84
N ALA A 13 -35.92 29.93 44.78
CA ALA A 13 -35.48 29.18 43.62
C ALA A 13 -33.98 28.86 43.77
N VAL A 14 -33.67 27.72 44.33
CA VAL A 14 -32.33 27.13 44.31
C VAL A 14 -32.09 26.61 42.90
N ALA A 15 -31.28 27.32 42.13
CA ALA A 15 -30.78 26.85 40.88
C ALA A 15 -29.66 25.81 41.17
N LEU A 16 -29.96 24.57 40.98
CA LEU A 16 -29.00 23.48 40.91
C LEU A 16 -28.32 23.57 39.53
N ALA A 17 -27.19 24.27 39.48
CA ALA A 17 -26.21 24.14 38.40
C ALA A 17 -25.48 22.82 38.61
N ALA A 18 -26.02 21.72 38.12
CA ALA A 18 -25.31 20.48 37.94
C ALA A 18 -24.39 20.67 36.73
N GLY A 19 -23.17 21.08 36.97
CA GLY A 19 -22.11 21.04 35.99
C GLY A 19 -21.81 19.59 35.64
N CYS A 20 -22.23 19.16 34.45
CA CYS A 20 -21.65 18.02 33.78
C CYS A 20 -20.23 18.39 33.36
N GLY A 21 -19.28 18.24 34.27
CA GLY A 21 -17.88 18.15 33.94
C GLY A 21 -17.63 16.82 33.27
N GLY A 22 -17.89 16.77 31.97
CA GLY A 22 -17.36 15.70 31.13
C GLY A 22 -15.85 15.86 31.12
N THR A 23 -15.17 15.03 31.90
CA THR A 23 -13.75 14.79 31.66
C THR A 23 -13.68 14.12 30.29
N ASP A 24 -13.38 14.93 29.28
CA ASP A 24 -12.88 14.41 28.01
C ASP A 24 -11.60 13.63 28.34
N ARG A 25 -11.80 12.37 28.66
CA ARG A 25 -10.73 11.40 28.54
C ARG A 25 -10.46 11.30 27.03
N GLN A 26 -9.49 12.07 26.56
CA GLN A 26 -8.81 11.74 25.33
C GLN A 26 -8.29 10.33 25.50
N VAL A 27 -9.09 9.37 25.06
CA VAL A 27 -8.60 8.02 24.80
C VAL A 27 -7.57 8.23 23.70
N ALA A 28 -6.28 8.12 24.08
CA ALA A 28 -5.24 8.04 23.11
C ALA A 28 -5.61 6.86 22.22
N ALA A 29 -6.15 7.16 21.06
CA ALA A 29 -6.49 6.15 20.08
C ALA A 29 -5.16 5.52 19.65
N THR A 30 -4.86 4.36 20.19
CA THR A 30 -4.00 3.40 19.53
C THR A 30 -4.76 2.90 18.31
N GLY A 31 -5.08 3.83 17.40
CA GLY A 31 -5.81 3.54 16.20
C GLY A 31 -4.94 2.67 15.30
N THR A 32 -5.46 1.49 14.97
CA THR A 32 -4.92 0.70 13.87
C THR A 32 -5.08 1.49 12.58
N ALA A 33 -4.34 1.16 11.52
CA ALA A 33 -4.49 1.82 10.21
C ALA A 33 -5.96 1.84 9.73
N ALA A 34 -6.76 0.87 10.14
CA ALA A 34 -8.19 0.79 9.87
C ALA A 34 -9.01 1.92 10.51
N ASP A 35 -8.60 2.41 11.70
CA ASP A 35 -9.38 3.40 12.47
C ASP A 35 -9.22 4.83 11.94
N SER A 36 -8.20 5.09 11.11
CA SER A 36 -7.91 6.39 10.51
C SER A 36 -8.17 6.46 9.00
N ALA A 37 -8.57 5.36 8.38
CA ALA A 37 -8.91 5.32 6.96
C ALA A 37 -10.29 5.95 6.69
N ASP A 38 -10.36 6.77 5.64
CA ASP A 38 -11.64 7.39 5.21
C ASP A 38 -12.60 6.34 4.63
N GLN A 39 -12.05 5.32 3.97
CA GLN A 39 -12.82 4.21 3.40
C GLN A 39 -12.06 2.89 3.52
N THR A 40 -12.81 1.81 3.75
CA THR A 40 -12.28 0.44 3.68
C THR A 40 -13.02 -0.32 2.57
N ARG A 41 -12.26 -1.03 1.72
CA ARG A 41 -12.79 -1.90 0.67
C ARG A 41 -12.24 -3.31 0.79
N TRP A 42 -13.09 -4.30 0.61
CA TRP A 42 -12.72 -5.70 0.53
C TRP A 42 -12.73 -6.15 -0.94
N GLY A 43 -11.77 -6.97 -1.32
CA GLY A 43 -11.65 -7.49 -2.68
C GLY A 43 -11.37 -6.39 -3.70
N LEU A 44 -10.43 -5.46 -3.39
CA LEU A 44 -10.03 -4.41 -4.32
C LEU A 44 -9.47 -5.02 -5.61
N THR A 45 -9.96 -4.55 -6.75
CA THR A 45 -9.37 -4.81 -8.06
C THR A 45 -9.29 -3.50 -8.84
N GLN A 46 -8.13 -3.24 -9.46
CA GLN A 46 -7.89 -2.03 -10.23
C GLN A 46 -6.93 -2.25 -11.39
N TYR A 47 -7.29 -1.79 -12.58
CA TYR A 47 -6.34 -1.68 -13.69
C TYR A 47 -5.57 -0.36 -13.60
N LEU A 48 -4.26 -0.45 -13.72
CA LEU A 48 -3.37 0.70 -13.88
C LEU A 48 -3.07 0.86 -15.36
N THR A 49 -3.40 2.03 -15.91
CA THR A 49 -3.24 2.33 -17.33
C THR A 49 -2.33 3.54 -17.50
N ARG A 50 -1.57 3.55 -18.60
CA ARG A 50 -0.82 4.71 -19.08
C ARG A 50 -1.13 4.88 -20.55
N ASP A 51 -1.55 6.07 -20.94
CA ASP A 51 -1.92 6.41 -22.34
C ASP A 51 -2.93 5.43 -22.95
N GLY A 52 -3.88 4.96 -22.12
CA GLY A 52 -4.90 4.00 -22.52
C GLY A 52 -4.44 2.54 -22.56
N VAL A 53 -3.14 2.28 -22.40
CA VAL A 53 -2.57 0.92 -22.37
C VAL A 53 -2.54 0.40 -20.93
N LYS A 54 -3.03 -0.84 -20.75
CA LYS A 54 -3.01 -1.55 -19.47
C LYS A 54 -1.58 -1.91 -19.11
N GLN A 55 -1.08 -1.40 -18.00
CA GLN A 55 0.27 -1.67 -17.50
C GLN A 55 0.26 -2.73 -16.40
N ALA A 56 -0.72 -2.66 -15.49
CA ALA A 56 -0.80 -3.59 -14.39
C ALA A 56 -2.25 -3.81 -13.94
N PHE A 57 -2.50 -4.93 -13.28
CA PHE A 57 -3.72 -5.26 -12.59
C PHE A 57 -3.43 -5.48 -11.12
N LEU A 58 -3.89 -4.56 -10.29
CA LEU A 58 -3.75 -4.57 -8.84
C LEU A 58 -4.94 -5.27 -8.20
N GLN A 59 -4.67 -6.18 -7.29
CA GLN A 59 -5.64 -6.88 -6.45
C GLN A 59 -5.19 -6.81 -4.99
N ALA A 60 -6.13 -6.71 -4.05
CA ALA A 60 -5.88 -6.83 -2.63
C ALA A 60 -7.09 -7.38 -1.90
N ASP A 61 -6.88 -8.15 -0.82
CA ASP A 61 -7.98 -8.66 0.01
C ASP A 61 -8.68 -7.50 0.74
N THR A 62 -7.91 -6.54 1.25
CA THR A 62 -8.43 -5.34 1.91
C THR A 62 -7.61 -4.12 1.51
N ALA A 63 -8.31 -3.01 1.30
CA ALA A 63 -7.73 -1.71 1.01
C ALA A 63 -8.26 -0.65 1.97
N PHE A 64 -7.36 0.12 2.58
CA PHE A 64 -7.65 1.27 3.44
C PHE A 64 -7.28 2.54 2.68
N MET A 65 -8.27 3.37 2.39
CA MET A 65 -8.12 4.56 1.57
C MET A 65 -8.00 5.80 2.43
N TYR A 66 -7.02 6.66 2.09
CA TYR A 66 -6.75 7.95 2.73
C TYR A 66 -6.86 9.04 1.68
N GLU A 67 -8.03 9.70 1.59
CA GLU A 67 -8.35 10.65 0.52
C GLU A 67 -7.41 11.86 0.51
N ALA A 68 -7.13 12.42 1.69
CA ALA A 68 -6.27 13.59 1.84
C ALA A 68 -4.88 13.38 1.22
N SER A 69 -4.28 12.21 1.39
CA SER A 69 -2.96 11.86 0.86
C SER A 69 -3.00 11.20 -0.52
N GLY A 70 -4.15 10.65 -0.91
CA GLY A 70 -4.28 9.79 -2.09
C GLY A 70 -3.57 8.43 -1.93
N ARG A 71 -3.31 8.02 -0.68
CA ARG A 71 -2.68 6.74 -0.36
C ARG A 71 -3.74 5.67 -0.12
N VAL A 72 -3.45 4.47 -0.58
CA VAL A 72 -4.26 3.27 -0.34
C VAL A 72 -3.35 2.20 0.24
N ASP A 73 -3.55 1.83 1.49
CA ASP A 73 -2.84 0.72 2.12
C ASP A 73 -3.53 -0.60 1.77
N LEU A 74 -2.74 -1.61 1.46
CA LEU A 74 -3.20 -2.87 0.89
C LEU A 74 -2.77 -4.05 1.76
N VAL A 75 -3.67 -5.00 1.94
CA VAL A 75 -3.41 -6.27 2.60
C VAL A 75 -3.52 -7.39 1.57
N HIS A 76 -2.54 -8.31 1.57
CA HIS A 76 -2.40 -9.41 0.60
C HIS A 76 -2.46 -8.91 -0.85
N VAL A 77 -1.47 -8.09 -1.18
CA VAL A 77 -1.38 -7.47 -2.51
C VAL A 77 -0.90 -8.48 -3.56
N LYS A 78 -1.54 -8.41 -4.72
CA LYS A 78 -1.12 -9.11 -5.94
C LYS A 78 -1.18 -8.14 -7.11
N VAL A 79 -0.10 -8.06 -7.87
CA VAL A 79 0.01 -7.22 -9.06
C VAL A 79 0.42 -8.10 -10.24
N THR A 80 -0.36 -8.07 -11.31
CA THR A 80 0.00 -8.67 -12.59
C THR A 80 0.45 -7.57 -13.52
N PHE A 81 1.68 -7.62 -14.01
CA PHE A 81 2.22 -6.69 -15.01
C PHE A 81 1.98 -7.24 -16.42
N TYR A 82 1.74 -6.31 -17.34
CA TYR A 82 1.40 -6.64 -18.72
C TYR A 82 2.37 -5.98 -19.68
N SER A 83 2.62 -6.64 -20.82
CA SER A 83 3.31 -6.07 -21.97
C SER A 83 2.44 -5.01 -22.66
N GLU A 84 3.04 -4.27 -23.58
CA GLU A 84 2.29 -3.34 -24.45
C GLU A 84 1.25 -4.05 -25.32
N GLN A 85 1.45 -5.34 -25.61
CA GLN A 85 0.51 -6.20 -26.36
C GLN A 85 -0.63 -6.72 -25.46
N GLY A 86 -0.59 -6.44 -24.15
CA GLY A 86 -1.60 -6.83 -23.18
C GLY A 86 -1.43 -8.26 -22.63
N GLU A 87 -0.29 -8.90 -22.88
CA GLU A 87 0.04 -10.21 -22.31
C GLU A 87 0.61 -10.08 -20.91
N ALA A 88 0.22 -11.00 -20.01
CA ALA A 88 0.77 -11.01 -18.66
C ALA A 88 2.22 -11.50 -18.68
N GLU A 89 3.14 -10.70 -18.14
CA GLU A 89 4.57 -10.99 -18.13
C GLU A 89 5.07 -11.47 -16.77
N SER A 90 4.62 -10.80 -15.70
CA SER A 90 5.03 -11.15 -14.35
C SER A 90 3.92 -10.96 -13.32
N VAL A 91 4.01 -11.68 -12.21
CA VAL A 91 3.11 -11.56 -11.07
C VAL A 91 3.93 -11.29 -9.82
N LEU A 92 3.58 -10.20 -9.13
CA LEU A 92 4.11 -9.83 -7.83
C LEU A 92 3.07 -10.13 -6.76
N THR A 93 3.50 -10.69 -5.63
CA THR A 93 2.68 -10.83 -4.43
C THR A 93 3.44 -10.31 -3.21
N GLY A 94 2.71 -9.81 -2.22
CA GLY A 94 3.26 -9.37 -0.95
C GLY A 94 2.19 -9.38 0.15
N ARG A 95 2.61 -9.44 1.40
CA ARG A 95 1.66 -9.43 2.52
C ARG A 95 0.98 -8.08 2.67
N THR A 96 1.74 -7.01 2.53
CA THR A 96 1.24 -5.64 2.60
C THR A 96 1.77 -4.81 1.44
N GLY A 97 1.11 -3.71 1.14
CA GLY A 97 1.52 -2.78 0.12
C GLY A 97 0.88 -1.41 0.29
N ALA A 98 1.28 -0.47 -0.54
CA ALA A 98 0.54 0.77 -0.75
C ALA A 98 0.53 1.15 -2.22
N TYR A 99 -0.54 1.82 -2.60
CA TYR A 99 -0.75 2.40 -3.90
C TYR A 99 -1.05 3.89 -3.75
N PHE A 100 -0.45 4.73 -4.58
CA PHE A 100 -0.62 6.17 -4.58
C PHE A 100 -1.40 6.59 -5.82
N THR A 101 -2.65 6.99 -5.63
CA THR A 101 -3.60 7.26 -6.74
C THR A 101 -3.19 8.41 -7.65
N ARG A 102 -2.37 9.35 -7.17
CA ARG A 102 -1.92 10.52 -7.92
C ARG A 102 -0.75 10.24 -8.85
N THR A 103 0.11 9.30 -8.49
CA THR A 103 1.36 8.99 -9.21
C THR A 103 1.35 7.60 -9.82
N ASN A 104 0.36 6.77 -9.47
CA ASN A 104 0.30 5.33 -9.78
C ASN A 104 1.51 4.54 -9.26
N GLN A 105 2.33 5.14 -8.40
CA GLN A 105 3.41 4.44 -7.70
C GLN A 105 2.84 3.44 -6.72
N MET A 106 3.55 2.35 -6.52
CA MET A 106 3.21 1.36 -5.49
C MET A 106 4.46 0.74 -4.90
N TRP A 107 4.28 0.20 -3.70
CA TRP A 107 5.26 -0.69 -3.11
C TRP A 107 4.57 -1.91 -2.48
N ALA A 108 5.31 -2.99 -2.38
CA ALA A 108 4.94 -4.19 -1.66
C ALA A 108 6.03 -4.53 -0.65
N ARG A 109 5.63 -5.07 0.49
CA ARG A 109 6.55 -5.53 1.54
C ARG A 109 6.07 -6.80 2.21
N ASP A 110 6.95 -7.36 3.01
CA ASP A 110 6.73 -8.58 3.78
C ASP A 110 6.44 -9.79 2.90
N SER A 111 7.48 -10.57 2.68
CA SER A 111 7.44 -11.78 1.84
C SER A 111 7.06 -11.48 0.37
N VAL A 112 7.72 -10.48 -0.21
CA VAL A 112 7.50 -10.17 -1.62
C VAL A 112 8.07 -11.30 -2.48
N LEU A 113 7.22 -11.82 -3.36
CA LEU A 113 7.57 -12.81 -4.37
C LEU A 113 7.16 -12.29 -5.75
N VAL A 114 8.10 -12.30 -6.68
CA VAL A 114 7.82 -12.08 -8.10
C VAL A 114 8.03 -13.37 -8.86
N VAL A 115 7.10 -13.66 -9.76
CA VAL A 115 7.19 -14.81 -10.68
C VAL A 115 7.10 -14.26 -12.10
N ARG A 116 8.13 -14.47 -12.90
CA ARG A 116 8.10 -14.22 -14.35
C ARG A 116 7.41 -15.39 -15.05
N LEU A 117 6.40 -15.10 -15.86
CA LEU A 117 5.52 -16.13 -16.42
C LEU A 117 6.18 -16.91 -17.56
N ALA A 118 7.07 -16.28 -18.32
CA ALA A 118 7.72 -16.89 -19.49
C ALA A 118 8.59 -18.10 -19.16
N ASP A 119 9.32 -18.08 -18.04
CA ASP A 119 10.28 -19.13 -17.67
C ASP A 119 10.19 -19.54 -16.20
N GLN A 120 9.15 -19.07 -15.49
CA GLN A 120 8.89 -19.37 -14.08
C GLN A 120 10.04 -18.94 -13.14
N ALA A 121 10.87 -18.01 -13.59
CA ALA A 121 11.89 -17.40 -12.73
C ALA A 121 11.22 -16.71 -11.53
N ARG A 122 11.80 -16.87 -10.36
CA ARG A 122 11.25 -16.37 -9.09
C ARG A 122 12.24 -15.44 -8.43
N LEU A 123 11.75 -14.34 -7.88
CA LEU A 123 12.53 -13.41 -7.10
C LEU A 123 11.84 -13.16 -5.76
N LYS A 124 12.59 -13.27 -4.67
CA LYS A 124 12.12 -13.02 -3.30
C LYS A 124 12.89 -11.87 -2.70
N THR A 125 12.17 -10.95 -2.03
CA THR A 125 12.75 -9.84 -1.28
C THR A 125 11.80 -9.41 -0.15
N ALA A 126 12.27 -8.57 0.76
CA ALA A 126 11.44 -8.02 1.83
C ALA A 126 10.63 -6.80 1.39
N PHE A 127 11.09 -6.09 0.35
CA PHE A 127 10.48 -4.85 -0.13
C PHE A 127 10.69 -4.68 -1.63
N LEU A 128 9.71 -4.11 -2.31
CA LEU A 128 9.80 -3.80 -3.73
C LEU A 128 8.93 -2.58 -4.05
N GLU A 129 9.45 -1.67 -4.84
CA GLU A 129 8.79 -0.46 -5.29
C GLU A 129 8.64 -0.48 -6.82
N TYR A 130 7.48 0.00 -7.30
CA TYR A 130 7.21 0.21 -8.72
C TYR A 130 6.95 1.68 -9.00
N ASP A 131 7.70 2.24 -9.94
CA ASP A 131 7.54 3.60 -10.47
C ASP A 131 7.09 3.53 -11.94
N PRO A 132 5.81 3.76 -12.25
CA PRO A 132 5.31 3.69 -13.63
C PRO A 132 5.85 4.79 -14.52
N ALA A 133 6.24 5.96 -13.98
CA ALA A 133 6.79 7.04 -14.77
C ALA A 133 8.16 6.68 -15.38
N LYS A 134 8.94 5.86 -14.66
CA LYS A 134 10.23 5.34 -15.11
C LYS A 134 10.13 3.96 -15.74
N ASN A 135 8.98 3.31 -15.62
CA ASN A 135 8.77 1.90 -15.96
C ASN A 135 9.77 0.98 -15.24
N GLU A 136 9.99 1.24 -13.95
CA GLU A 136 10.99 0.57 -13.12
C GLU A 136 10.39 -0.10 -11.90
N VAL A 137 10.90 -1.28 -11.60
CA VAL A 137 10.70 -2.01 -10.36
C VAL A 137 12.04 -2.09 -9.65
N ARG A 138 12.10 -1.68 -8.37
CA ARG A 138 13.37 -1.62 -7.65
C ARG A 138 13.26 -2.07 -6.20
N THR A 139 14.40 -2.48 -5.65
CA THR A 139 14.59 -2.68 -4.22
C THR A 139 16.00 -2.28 -3.82
N ASP A 140 16.18 -1.87 -2.58
CA ASP A 140 17.45 -1.66 -1.90
C ASP A 140 17.78 -2.80 -0.91
N ARG A 141 16.89 -3.79 -0.83
CA ARG A 141 16.97 -4.90 0.13
C ARG A 141 17.68 -6.12 -0.45
N PRO A 142 18.12 -7.04 0.42
CA PRO A 142 18.57 -8.35 -0.03
C PRO A 142 17.49 -9.06 -0.85
N TYR A 143 17.93 -9.75 -1.88
CA TYR A 143 17.06 -10.57 -2.72
C TYR A 143 17.67 -11.92 -3.01
N VAL A 144 16.81 -12.88 -3.33
CA VAL A 144 17.14 -14.21 -3.85
C VAL A 144 16.37 -14.39 -5.14
N ALA A 145 17.04 -14.80 -6.19
CA ALA A 145 16.44 -15.08 -7.50
C ALA A 145 16.82 -16.49 -7.97
N ASP A 146 15.78 -17.24 -8.36
CA ASP A 146 15.90 -18.61 -8.86
C ASP A 146 15.41 -18.67 -10.31
N LYS A 147 16.18 -19.28 -11.20
CA LYS A 147 15.80 -19.56 -12.59
C LYS A 147 16.26 -20.96 -12.99
N GLY A 148 15.34 -21.93 -13.02
CA GLY A 148 15.70 -23.32 -13.20
C GLY A 148 16.72 -23.77 -12.16
N PRO A 149 17.91 -24.28 -12.57
CA PRO A 149 18.98 -24.65 -11.65
C PRO A 149 19.85 -23.49 -11.19
N GLN A 150 19.65 -22.29 -11.73
CA GLN A 150 20.43 -21.09 -11.39
C GLN A 150 19.88 -20.42 -10.14
N HIS A 151 20.79 -20.09 -9.22
CA HIS A 151 20.50 -19.41 -7.98
C HIS A 151 21.38 -18.17 -7.85
N PHE A 152 20.75 -17.02 -7.57
CA PHE A 152 21.41 -15.73 -7.42
C PHE A 152 20.97 -15.07 -6.13
N GLU A 153 21.92 -14.46 -5.44
CA GLU A 153 21.65 -13.61 -4.27
C GLU A 153 22.31 -12.26 -4.46
N GLY A 154 21.74 -11.24 -3.89
CA GLY A 154 22.31 -9.90 -3.96
C GLY A 154 21.62 -8.92 -3.05
N VAL A 155 22.07 -7.65 -3.13
CA VAL A 155 21.48 -6.53 -2.43
C VAL A 155 21.23 -5.43 -3.44
N GLY A 156 19.99 -4.99 -3.53
CA GLY A 156 19.58 -3.95 -4.46
C GLY A 156 19.55 -4.39 -5.92
N PHE A 157 18.45 -4.09 -6.59
CA PHE A 157 18.32 -4.20 -8.04
C PHE A 157 17.33 -3.17 -8.58
N THR A 158 17.45 -2.91 -9.87
CA THR A 158 16.45 -2.19 -10.68
C THR A 158 16.17 -3.01 -11.92
N CYS A 159 14.90 -3.27 -12.19
CA CYS A 159 14.42 -4.03 -13.34
C CYS A 159 13.29 -3.27 -14.05
N ASP A 160 13.00 -3.65 -15.28
CA ASP A 160 11.70 -3.41 -15.89
C ASP A 160 10.61 -4.30 -15.26
N PRO A 161 9.31 -4.00 -15.43
CA PRO A 161 8.22 -4.80 -14.87
C PRO A 161 8.12 -6.23 -15.43
N SER A 162 8.75 -6.52 -16.56
CA SER A 162 8.86 -7.88 -17.13
C SER A 162 9.94 -8.71 -16.43
N PHE A 163 10.81 -8.07 -15.64
CA PHE A 163 11.98 -8.68 -14.98
C PHE A 163 12.95 -9.35 -15.98
N VAL A 164 13.07 -8.77 -17.18
CA VAL A 164 14.02 -9.19 -18.20
C VAL A 164 15.29 -8.36 -18.14
N ASN A 165 15.14 -7.04 -18.09
CA ASN A 165 16.29 -6.11 -18.05
C ASN A 165 16.51 -5.68 -16.60
N CYS A 166 17.39 -6.39 -15.91
CA CYS A 166 17.72 -6.10 -14.51
C CYS A 166 19.16 -5.64 -14.38
N SER A 167 19.37 -4.63 -13.54
CA SER A 167 20.69 -4.16 -13.08
C SER A 167 20.80 -4.39 -11.58
N THR A 168 21.92 -4.91 -11.12
CA THR A 168 22.20 -5.13 -9.70
C THR A 168 23.59 -4.64 -9.35
N GLN A 169 23.76 -4.12 -8.14
CA GLN A 169 25.05 -3.59 -7.70
C GLN A 169 25.95 -4.65 -7.05
N HIS A 170 25.39 -5.63 -6.38
CA HIS A 170 26.12 -6.64 -5.60
C HIS A 170 25.43 -8.00 -5.75
N ALA A 171 25.64 -8.67 -6.87
CA ALA A 171 25.15 -10.03 -7.08
C ALA A 171 26.24 -11.06 -6.76
N LYS A 172 25.86 -12.14 -6.05
CA LYS A 172 26.62 -13.36 -5.88
C LYS A 172 25.78 -14.50 -6.42
N GLY A 173 26.35 -15.40 -7.22
CA GLY A 173 25.62 -16.54 -7.76
C GLY A 173 26.54 -17.70 -8.07
N SER A 174 26.04 -18.92 -7.88
CA SER A 174 26.65 -20.14 -8.35
C SER A 174 26.03 -20.51 -9.70
N ALA A 175 26.63 -20.07 -10.75
CA ALA A 175 26.72 -20.56 -12.12
C ALA A 175 26.72 -19.42 -13.13
N GLY A 176 27.87 -19.24 -13.78
CA GLY A 176 28.01 -18.57 -15.07
C GLY A 176 27.38 -17.19 -15.15
N GLN A 177 28.21 -16.21 -15.27
CA GLN A 177 27.97 -14.84 -15.69
C GLN A 177 26.55 -14.57 -16.23
N LEU A 178 25.77 -13.81 -15.47
CA LEU A 178 24.51 -13.21 -15.96
C LEU A 178 24.91 -12.26 -17.09
N VAL A 179 25.04 -12.80 -18.31
CA VAL A 179 25.13 -11.97 -19.50
C VAL A 179 23.74 -11.47 -19.77
N MET A 180 23.43 -10.31 -19.23
CA MET A 180 22.29 -9.54 -19.73
C MET A 180 22.77 -8.85 -20.99
N PRO A 181 22.15 -9.07 -22.14
CA PRO A 181 22.52 -8.35 -23.35
C PRO A 181 22.23 -6.86 -23.11
N ALA A 182 23.29 -6.08 -23.00
CA ALA A 182 23.20 -4.65 -23.16
C ALA A 182 22.79 -4.38 -24.62
N ARG A 183 21.66 -3.73 -24.79
CA ARG A 183 21.30 -2.97 -25.97
C ARG A 183 20.83 -1.62 -25.59
#